data_21f21874086482c9eb3c005263041093
#
_entry.id   21f21874086482c9eb3c005263041093
#
_cell.length_a   1.000
_cell.length_b   1.000
_cell.length_c   1.000
_cell.angle_alpha   90.00
_cell.angle_beta   90.00
_cell.angle_gamma   90.00
#
_symmetry.space_group_name_H-M   'P 1'
#
loop_
_entity.id
_entity.type
_entity.pdbx_description
1 polymer ?
#
loop_
_entity_poly.entity_id
_entity_poly.type
_entity_poly.pdbx_seq_one_letter_code
_entity_poly.pdbx_strand_id
1 'polypeptide(L)'
;MGSLVRLLAAVGGVLLCLSAPARAIVLSDQCPASFELREGRCRLRTTYQQYESLANAGVGGLKTGLPAFRDGFTPREIDLGRYLFFDPVLSANGRVSCASCHQPGHGFADGRAHSTGAAGGEVKRNAPSLWNVGFLQRFFWDGRAHSLEEQVQGPLYGVAEMATTPTRLVAALNAIPAYRQLFASAFPDASGGIRNDHVYRALAAFESTLISLNSRYDLYAHGLADALSKREIEGLNVFRSFVARCAECHTPPLFTNQQIAVIGMPDPAGRPFDPGAGAVTNEPMLRGGFKVPSLRNVALTAPYGHAGQFATLRETVAFYTGGRGHAVPPGEQLRLHWHIWEPKLSDQELDRLVDFLGTLTDESFRPATPSAVPSGLAVPN
;
A
#
# COMPACT_ATOMS: atom_id res chain seq x y z
N MET A 1 -58.05 -17.60 -63.93
CA MET A 1 -56.88 -16.78 -63.53
C MET A 1 -56.98 -16.52 -61.99
N GLY A 2 -56.36 -17.37 -61.25
CA GLY A 2 -56.50 -17.35 -59.77
C GLY A 2 -55.15 -16.98 -59.11
N SER A 3 -55.12 -15.88 -58.35
CA SER A 3 -53.98 -15.46 -57.58
C SER A 3 -53.92 -16.20 -56.26
N LEU A 4 -52.83 -16.94 -56.04
CA LEU A 4 -52.47 -17.53 -54.74
C LEU A 4 -51.80 -16.47 -53.85
N VAL A 5 -52.46 -16.14 -52.76
CA VAL A 5 -51.82 -15.34 -51.68
C VAL A 5 -51.14 -16.29 -50.71
N ARG A 6 -49.80 -16.21 -50.59
CA ARG A 6 -49.01 -16.95 -49.59
C ARG A 6 -48.93 -16.13 -48.29
N LEU A 7 -49.51 -16.65 -47.22
CA LEU A 7 -49.31 -16.17 -45.86
C LEU A 7 -47.96 -16.65 -45.35
N LEU A 8 -47.06 -15.71 -45.04
CA LEU A 8 -45.82 -15.96 -44.31
C LEU A 8 -46.10 -15.81 -42.79
N ALA A 9 -46.08 -16.92 -42.08
CA ALA A 9 -46.13 -16.91 -40.61
C ALA A 9 -44.74 -16.61 -40.07
N ALA A 10 -44.58 -15.45 -39.44
CA ALA A 10 -43.36 -15.10 -38.71
C ALA A 10 -43.38 -15.81 -37.35
N VAL A 11 -42.52 -16.80 -37.16
CA VAL A 11 -42.25 -17.42 -35.86
C VAL A 11 -41.28 -16.54 -35.13
N GLY A 12 -41.75 -15.72 -34.17
CA GLY A 12 -40.93 -14.94 -33.26
C GLY A 12 -40.30 -15.85 -32.20
N GLY A 13 -39.06 -16.20 -32.40
CA GLY A 13 -38.25 -16.89 -31.38
C GLY A 13 -37.93 -15.94 -30.21
N VAL A 14 -38.53 -16.15 -29.04
CA VAL A 14 -38.16 -15.50 -27.78
C VAL A 14 -36.83 -16.15 -27.36
N LEU A 15 -35.70 -15.43 -27.54
CA LEU A 15 -34.42 -15.79 -26.93
C LEU A 15 -34.56 -15.56 -25.41
N LEU A 16 -34.83 -16.61 -24.65
CA LEU A 16 -34.59 -16.63 -23.20
C LEU A 16 -33.08 -16.58 -22.96
N CYS A 17 -32.57 -15.40 -22.66
CA CYS A 17 -31.24 -15.29 -22.06
C CYS A 17 -31.27 -15.95 -20.67
N LEU A 18 -30.91 -17.22 -20.60
CA LEU A 18 -30.60 -17.91 -19.34
C LEU A 18 -29.34 -17.27 -18.79
N SER A 19 -29.49 -16.28 -17.90
CA SER A 19 -28.40 -15.80 -17.07
C SER A 19 -27.90 -16.98 -16.23
N ALA A 20 -26.67 -17.42 -16.47
CA ALA A 20 -26.03 -18.41 -15.62
C ALA A 20 -26.06 -17.92 -14.17
N PRO A 21 -26.42 -18.77 -13.17
CA PRO A 21 -26.43 -18.37 -11.80
C PRO A 21 -25.05 -17.87 -11.41
N ALA A 22 -24.97 -16.66 -10.86
CA ALA A 22 -23.71 -16.11 -10.33
C ALA A 22 -23.15 -17.13 -9.33
N ARG A 23 -21.93 -17.62 -9.59
CA ARG A 23 -21.28 -18.62 -8.75
C ARG A 23 -21.13 -18.02 -7.34
N ALA A 24 -21.62 -18.72 -6.34
CA ALA A 24 -21.51 -18.27 -4.96
C ALA A 24 -20.01 -18.05 -4.59
N ILE A 25 -19.71 -16.90 -4.04
CA ILE A 25 -18.35 -16.59 -3.55
C ILE A 25 -18.11 -17.45 -2.30
N VAL A 26 -16.99 -18.19 -2.30
CA VAL A 26 -16.53 -19.01 -1.17
C VAL A 26 -15.14 -18.54 -0.80
N LEU A 27 -14.88 -18.32 0.50
CA LEU A 27 -13.57 -17.92 0.98
C LEU A 27 -12.54 -19.05 0.83
N SER A 28 -11.32 -18.68 0.52
CA SER A 28 -10.19 -19.59 0.41
C SER A 28 -9.82 -20.19 1.76
N ASP A 29 -9.51 -21.48 1.78
CA ASP A 29 -8.89 -22.17 2.90
C ASP A 29 -7.35 -22.25 2.75
N GLN A 30 -6.79 -21.62 1.73
CA GLN A 30 -5.34 -21.60 1.45
C GLN A 30 -4.74 -20.25 1.82
N CYS A 31 -3.53 -20.29 2.39
CA CYS A 31 -2.76 -19.08 2.63
C CYS A 31 -2.20 -18.49 1.34
N PRO A 32 -1.98 -17.16 1.28
CA PRO A 32 -1.24 -16.52 0.19
C PRO A 32 0.17 -17.12 0.00
N ALA A 33 0.75 -16.94 -1.18
CA ALA A 33 1.98 -17.62 -1.59
C ALA A 33 3.19 -17.40 -0.66
N SER A 34 3.30 -16.23 -0.02
CA SER A 34 4.38 -15.93 0.94
C SER A 34 4.17 -16.57 2.32
N PHE A 35 3.07 -17.29 2.52
CA PHE A 35 2.68 -17.84 3.80
C PHE A 35 2.51 -19.36 3.73
N GLU A 36 2.59 -19.98 4.88
CA GLU A 36 2.28 -21.40 5.08
C GLU A 36 1.22 -21.56 6.16
N LEU A 37 0.40 -22.59 6.02
CA LEU A 37 -0.63 -22.91 7.00
C LEU A 37 0.00 -23.68 8.18
N ARG A 38 -0.04 -23.10 9.38
CA ARG A 38 0.38 -23.75 10.62
C ARG A 38 -0.72 -23.54 11.67
N GLU A 39 -1.19 -24.61 12.25
CA GLU A 39 -2.22 -24.60 13.30
C GLU A 39 -3.47 -23.79 12.91
N GLY A 40 -3.92 -23.94 11.65
CA GLY A 40 -5.08 -23.24 11.10
C GLY A 40 -4.88 -21.75 10.80
N ARG A 41 -3.65 -21.24 10.90
CA ARG A 41 -3.29 -19.83 10.67
C ARG A 41 -2.19 -19.69 9.65
N CYS A 42 -2.25 -18.60 8.87
CA CYS A 42 -1.19 -18.26 7.92
C CYS A 42 -0.02 -17.61 8.64
N ARG A 43 1.15 -18.22 8.51
CA ARG A 43 2.41 -17.72 9.05
C ARG A 43 3.35 -17.37 7.92
N LEU A 44 4.05 -16.26 8.04
CA LEU A 44 5.08 -15.88 7.07
C LEU A 44 6.13 -17.00 7.01
N ARG A 45 6.57 -17.34 5.80
CA ARG A 45 7.58 -18.42 5.60
C ARG A 45 8.88 -18.05 6.30
N THR A 46 9.49 -19.03 6.96
CA THR A 46 10.73 -18.85 7.72
C THR A 46 11.89 -18.31 6.89
N THR A 47 11.91 -18.56 5.59
CA THR A 47 12.90 -18.01 4.66
C THR A 47 12.94 -16.48 4.71
N TYR A 48 11.77 -15.83 4.84
CA TYR A 48 11.69 -14.36 4.97
C TYR A 48 12.06 -13.90 6.37
N GLN A 49 11.71 -14.66 7.41
CA GLN A 49 12.04 -14.34 8.80
C GLN A 49 13.55 -14.45 9.07
N GLN A 50 14.25 -15.29 8.31
CA GLN A 50 15.69 -15.45 8.36
C GLN A 50 16.45 -14.55 7.39
N TYR A 51 15.78 -13.57 6.79
CA TYR A 51 16.40 -12.61 5.91
C TYR A 51 17.55 -11.88 6.62
N GLU A 52 18.71 -11.89 6.00
CA GLU A 52 19.93 -11.27 6.53
C GLU A 52 20.40 -10.12 5.62
N SER A 53 21.15 -9.19 6.20
CA SER A 53 21.73 -8.08 5.45
C SER A 53 22.85 -8.54 4.51
N LEU A 54 23.26 -7.64 3.61
CA LEU A 54 24.39 -7.85 2.71
C LEU A 54 25.70 -8.25 3.42
N ALA A 55 25.88 -7.81 4.68
CA ALA A 55 27.08 -8.20 5.44
C ALA A 55 27.16 -9.71 5.65
N ASN A 56 26.04 -10.37 5.88
CA ASN A 56 26.01 -11.82 6.06
C ASN A 56 26.14 -12.59 4.74
N ALA A 57 25.74 -11.97 3.62
CA ALA A 57 25.94 -12.53 2.29
C ALA A 57 27.39 -12.34 1.76
N GLY A 58 28.27 -11.70 2.53
CA GLY A 58 29.64 -11.44 2.13
C GLY A 58 29.82 -10.28 1.14
N VAL A 59 28.77 -9.57 0.79
CA VAL A 59 28.79 -8.44 -0.16
C VAL A 59 28.81 -7.08 0.53
N GLY A 60 28.88 -7.07 1.87
CA GLY A 60 28.97 -5.88 2.71
C GLY A 60 27.59 -5.20 2.91
N GLY A 61 27.47 -4.45 3.98
CA GLY A 61 26.23 -3.76 4.36
C GLY A 61 26.00 -3.80 5.87
N LEU A 62 24.88 -3.23 6.31
CA LEU A 62 24.51 -3.29 7.71
C LEU A 62 23.82 -4.63 8.01
N LYS A 63 24.19 -5.24 9.12
CA LYS A 63 23.52 -6.44 9.59
C LYS A 63 22.19 -6.07 10.20
N THR A 64 21.11 -6.32 9.47
CA THR A 64 19.74 -6.05 9.90
C THR A 64 18.86 -7.27 9.64
N GLY A 65 18.02 -7.63 10.62
CA GLY A 65 16.99 -8.64 10.45
C GLY A 65 15.64 -8.01 10.13
N LEU A 66 14.67 -8.83 9.74
CA LEU A 66 13.29 -8.38 9.65
C LEU A 66 12.76 -8.01 11.05
N PRO A 67 12.02 -6.91 11.19
CA PRO A 67 11.32 -6.60 12.44
C PRO A 67 10.19 -7.59 12.69
N ALA A 68 9.56 -7.48 13.86
CA ALA A 68 8.39 -8.28 14.20
C ALA A 68 7.31 -8.11 13.12
N PHE A 69 6.73 -9.22 12.71
CA PHE A 69 5.72 -9.27 11.67
C PHE A 69 4.35 -9.59 12.26
N ARG A 70 3.33 -8.92 11.75
CA ARG A 70 1.95 -9.19 12.11
C ARG A 70 1.37 -10.31 11.25
N ASP A 71 1.30 -11.49 11.80
CA ASP A 71 0.74 -12.67 11.15
C ASP A 71 -0.29 -13.41 12.04
N GLY A 72 -0.64 -14.62 11.66
CA GLY A 72 -1.49 -15.48 12.47
C GLY A 72 -2.98 -15.30 12.21
N PHE A 73 -3.34 -14.74 11.06
CA PHE A 73 -4.70 -14.73 10.56
C PHE A 73 -5.07 -16.06 9.89
N THR A 74 -6.35 -16.43 9.91
CA THR A 74 -6.82 -17.58 9.15
C THR A 74 -6.89 -17.24 7.65
N PRO A 75 -6.81 -18.25 6.75
CA PRO A 75 -6.98 -18.01 5.31
C PRO A 75 -8.29 -17.29 4.99
N ARG A 76 -9.38 -17.63 5.70
CA ARG A 76 -10.69 -17.03 5.49
C ARG A 76 -10.76 -15.57 5.93
N GLU A 77 -10.12 -15.18 7.03
CA GLU A 77 -9.99 -13.77 7.42
C GLU A 77 -9.27 -12.97 6.34
N ILE A 78 -8.18 -13.51 5.80
CA ILE A 78 -7.38 -12.88 4.76
C ILE A 78 -8.20 -12.71 3.47
N ASP A 79 -8.87 -13.77 3.02
CA ASP A 79 -9.63 -13.74 1.78
C ASP A 79 -10.90 -12.86 1.88
N LEU A 80 -11.56 -12.84 3.05
CA LEU A 80 -12.63 -11.88 3.32
C LEU A 80 -12.11 -10.44 3.24
N GLY A 81 -10.94 -10.16 3.84
CA GLY A 81 -10.30 -8.86 3.77
C GLY A 81 -9.98 -8.43 2.33
N ARG A 82 -9.56 -9.39 1.49
CA ARG A 82 -9.34 -9.14 0.07
C ARG A 82 -10.63 -8.70 -0.63
N TYR A 83 -11.75 -9.37 -0.41
CA TYR A 83 -13.03 -8.94 -0.99
C TYR A 83 -13.44 -7.56 -0.48
N LEU A 84 -13.33 -7.29 0.81
CA LEU A 84 -13.65 -5.98 1.39
C LEU A 84 -12.76 -4.86 0.82
N PHE A 85 -11.47 -5.12 0.61
CA PHE A 85 -10.51 -4.15 0.07
C PHE A 85 -10.90 -3.68 -1.34
N PHE A 86 -11.46 -4.56 -2.15
CA PHE A 86 -11.88 -4.27 -3.52
C PHE A 86 -13.36 -3.87 -3.64
N ASP A 87 -14.17 -3.97 -2.57
CA ASP A 87 -15.61 -3.72 -2.64
C ASP A 87 -15.97 -2.27 -2.32
N PRO A 88 -16.57 -1.52 -3.26
CA PRO A 88 -16.98 -0.14 -3.04
C PRO A 88 -18.11 0.04 -2.00
N VAL A 89 -18.77 -1.03 -1.58
CA VAL A 89 -19.86 -0.99 -0.59
C VAL A 89 -19.45 -0.35 0.73
N LEU A 90 -18.13 -0.34 1.02
CA LEU A 90 -17.60 0.27 2.24
C LEU A 90 -17.63 1.80 2.21
N SER A 91 -17.80 2.43 1.04
CA SER A 91 -17.86 3.90 0.92
C SER A 91 -19.28 4.44 0.98
N ALA A 92 -19.39 5.73 1.31
CA ALA A 92 -20.68 6.41 1.40
C ALA A 92 -21.46 6.46 0.08
N ASN A 93 -20.76 6.49 -1.06
CA ASN A 93 -21.33 6.58 -2.39
C ASN A 93 -21.38 5.24 -3.16
N GLY A 94 -20.82 4.15 -2.60
CA GLY A 94 -20.74 2.85 -3.25
C GLY A 94 -19.87 2.82 -4.53
N ARG A 95 -18.90 3.74 -4.66
CA ARG A 95 -18.04 3.87 -5.85
C ARG A 95 -16.55 3.83 -5.55
N VAL A 96 -16.14 4.03 -4.31
CA VAL A 96 -14.74 4.07 -3.87
C VAL A 96 -14.48 2.89 -2.96
N SER A 97 -13.41 2.15 -3.23
CA SER A 97 -12.89 1.10 -2.36
C SER A 97 -11.45 1.43 -1.96
N CYS A 98 -10.82 0.62 -1.09
CA CYS A 98 -9.40 0.77 -0.78
C CYS A 98 -8.56 0.67 -2.06
N ALA A 99 -8.93 -0.25 -2.97
CA ALA A 99 -8.25 -0.44 -4.25
C ALA A 99 -8.38 0.77 -5.20
N SER A 100 -9.29 1.72 -4.98
CA SER A 100 -9.36 2.95 -5.78
C SER A 100 -8.14 3.86 -5.58
N CYS A 101 -7.56 3.85 -4.36
CA CYS A 101 -6.38 4.63 -3.98
C CYS A 101 -5.13 3.75 -3.80
N HIS A 102 -5.29 2.44 -3.65
CA HIS A 102 -4.22 1.47 -3.47
C HIS A 102 -4.29 0.38 -4.54
N GLN A 103 -3.93 0.77 -5.77
CA GLN A 103 -4.05 -0.07 -6.97
C GLN A 103 -2.88 -1.06 -7.05
N PRO A 104 -3.12 -2.38 -7.22
CA PRO A 104 -2.06 -3.36 -7.33
C PRO A 104 -1.06 -3.07 -8.45
N GLY A 105 -1.52 -2.51 -9.58
CA GLY A 105 -0.68 -2.15 -10.73
C GLY A 105 0.24 -0.94 -10.50
N HIS A 106 -0.01 -0.15 -9.46
CA HIS A 106 0.78 1.01 -9.08
C HIS A 106 1.53 0.83 -7.75
N GLY A 107 1.94 -0.42 -7.44
CA GLY A 107 2.63 -0.72 -6.18
C GLY A 107 1.77 -0.46 -4.94
N PHE A 108 0.44 -0.58 -5.04
CA PHE A 108 -0.54 -0.21 -4.02
C PHE A 108 -0.53 1.29 -3.63
N ALA A 109 -0.13 2.16 -4.56
CA ALA A 109 -0.47 3.58 -4.64
C ALA A 109 -1.50 3.79 -5.76
N ASP A 110 -1.75 5.00 -6.25
CA ASP A 110 -2.72 5.23 -7.33
C ASP A 110 -2.16 6.01 -8.55
N GLY A 111 -0.87 6.31 -8.55
CA GLY A 111 -0.22 7.06 -9.63
C GLY A 111 -0.62 8.54 -9.69
N ARG A 112 -1.21 9.09 -8.62
CA ARG A 112 -1.69 10.48 -8.52
C ARG A 112 -1.04 11.20 -7.36
N ALA A 113 -0.85 12.51 -7.49
CA ALA A 113 -0.41 13.32 -6.35
C ALA A 113 -1.46 13.29 -5.22
N HIS A 114 -2.73 13.33 -5.59
CA HIS A 114 -3.86 13.33 -4.68
C HIS A 114 -4.99 12.45 -5.24
N SER A 115 -5.42 11.48 -4.44
CA SER A 115 -6.57 10.63 -4.75
C SER A 115 -7.88 11.42 -4.69
N THR A 116 -8.93 10.92 -5.37
CA THR A 116 -10.27 11.49 -5.30
C THR A 116 -11.15 10.63 -4.39
N GLY A 117 -11.71 11.22 -3.35
CA GLY A 117 -12.57 10.50 -2.40
C GLY A 117 -14.05 10.42 -2.82
N ALA A 118 -14.85 9.77 -1.98
CA ALA A 118 -16.27 9.50 -2.23
C ALA A 118 -17.13 10.75 -2.39
N ALA A 119 -16.73 11.87 -1.78
CA ALA A 119 -17.41 13.16 -1.92
C ALA A 119 -16.97 13.95 -3.17
N GLY A 120 -16.08 13.41 -4.00
CA GLY A 120 -15.54 14.07 -5.20
C GLY A 120 -14.41 15.07 -4.93
N GLY A 121 -14.00 15.25 -3.67
CA GLY A 121 -12.88 16.09 -3.29
C GLY A 121 -11.54 15.34 -3.33
N GLU A 122 -10.45 16.10 -3.38
CA GLU A 122 -9.09 15.55 -3.32
C GLU A 122 -8.66 15.25 -1.87
N VAL A 123 -7.97 14.13 -1.68
CA VAL A 123 -7.29 13.80 -0.43
C VAL A 123 -6.05 14.70 -0.27
N LYS A 124 -5.71 15.07 0.96
CA LYS A 124 -4.62 16.04 1.21
C LYS A 124 -3.24 15.49 0.91
N ARG A 125 -3.02 14.20 1.13
CA ARG A 125 -1.72 13.55 1.01
C ARG A 125 -1.76 12.45 -0.03
N ASN A 126 -0.61 12.17 -0.62
CA ASN A 126 -0.41 11.07 -1.55
C ASN A 126 -0.72 9.71 -0.91
N ALA A 127 -1.31 8.79 -1.67
CA ALA A 127 -1.58 7.43 -1.23
C ALA A 127 -0.27 6.63 -1.13
N PRO A 128 0.18 6.23 0.09
CA PRO A 128 1.41 5.48 0.24
C PRO A 128 1.22 4.03 -0.21
N SER A 129 2.31 3.39 -0.63
CA SER A 129 2.35 1.95 -0.88
C SER A 129 1.94 1.14 0.34
N LEU A 130 1.23 0.01 0.12
CA LEU A 130 0.87 -0.93 1.18
C LEU A 130 1.81 -2.16 1.23
N TRP A 131 2.85 -2.22 0.39
CA TRP A 131 3.80 -3.31 0.47
C TRP A 131 4.50 -3.37 1.83
N ASN A 132 4.55 -4.56 2.42
CA ASN A 132 5.19 -4.85 3.70
C ASN A 132 4.60 -4.12 4.92
N VAL A 133 3.36 -3.63 4.84
CA VAL A 133 2.72 -2.93 5.98
C VAL A 133 2.57 -3.81 7.23
N GLY A 134 2.54 -5.13 7.09
CA GLY A 134 2.52 -6.07 8.21
C GLY A 134 3.75 -6.01 9.12
N PHE A 135 4.85 -5.36 8.69
CA PHE A 135 6.04 -5.12 9.50
C PHE A 135 6.06 -3.74 10.17
N LEU A 136 5.11 -2.87 9.82
CA LEU A 136 5.11 -1.50 10.33
C LEU A 136 4.43 -1.41 11.69
N GLN A 137 4.92 -0.47 12.52
CA GLN A 137 4.39 -0.14 13.83
C GLN A 137 3.78 1.26 13.89
N ARG A 138 3.95 2.03 12.80
CA ARG A 138 3.39 3.37 12.63
C ARG A 138 2.81 3.51 11.25
N PHE A 139 1.60 4.06 11.15
CA PHE A 139 0.85 4.20 9.93
C PHE A 139 0.48 5.65 9.66
N PHE A 140 0.06 5.94 8.44
CA PHE A 140 -0.05 7.27 7.85
C PHE A 140 1.31 7.98 7.69
N TRP A 141 1.32 9.05 6.93
CA TRP A 141 2.51 9.90 6.75
C TRP A 141 2.98 10.56 8.06
N ASP A 142 2.05 10.90 8.95
CA ASP A 142 2.33 11.54 10.24
C ASP A 142 2.53 10.56 11.41
N GLY A 143 2.41 9.27 11.16
CA GLY A 143 2.65 8.23 12.15
C GLY A 143 1.61 8.11 13.26
N ARG A 144 0.41 8.69 13.09
CA ARG A 144 -0.63 8.81 14.14
C ARG A 144 -1.32 7.50 14.54
N ALA A 145 -1.31 6.47 13.70
CA ALA A 145 -1.88 5.17 14.03
C ALA A 145 -0.79 4.13 14.31
N HIS A 146 -1.09 3.18 15.22
CA HIS A 146 -0.14 2.19 15.73
C HIS A 146 -0.53 0.74 15.42
N SER A 147 -1.66 0.53 14.77
CA SER A 147 -2.10 -0.76 14.24
C SER A 147 -2.82 -0.58 12.92
N LEU A 148 -2.91 -1.65 12.11
CA LEU A 148 -3.68 -1.60 10.86
C LEU A 148 -5.18 -1.42 11.13
N GLU A 149 -5.72 -2.04 12.21
CA GLU A 149 -7.12 -1.86 12.61
C GLU A 149 -7.45 -0.44 13.06
N GLU A 150 -6.50 0.28 13.61
CA GLU A 150 -6.63 1.71 13.88
C GLU A 150 -6.53 2.52 12.59
N GLN A 151 -5.58 2.17 11.72
CA GLN A 151 -5.32 2.89 10.47
C GLN A 151 -6.52 2.84 9.53
N VAL A 152 -7.14 1.67 9.30
CA VAL A 152 -8.24 1.52 8.34
C VAL A 152 -9.47 2.37 8.69
N GLN A 153 -9.62 2.77 9.94
CA GLN A 153 -10.71 3.65 10.37
C GLN A 153 -10.57 5.07 9.80
N GLY A 154 -9.33 5.53 9.60
CA GLY A 154 -9.07 6.83 8.98
C GLY A 154 -9.71 6.96 7.60
N PRO A 155 -9.31 6.17 6.58
CA PRO A 155 -9.91 6.24 5.26
C PRO A 155 -11.39 5.85 5.21
N LEU A 156 -11.86 4.89 6.02
CA LEU A 156 -13.27 4.54 6.06
C LEU A 156 -14.14 5.74 6.46
N TYR A 157 -13.77 6.47 7.50
CA TYR A 157 -14.59 7.54 8.10
C TYR A 157 -14.17 8.93 7.67
N GLY A 158 -13.00 9.08 7.03
CA GLY A 158 -12.52 10.35 6.50
C GLY A 158 -13.46 10.92 5.45
N VAL A 159 -13.99 12.14 5.69
CA VAL A 159 -14.95 12.81 4.79
C VAL A 159 -14.36 13.02 3.39
N ALA A 160 -13.06 13.27 3.31
CA ALA A 160 -12.34 13.43 2.04
C ALA A 160 -11.98 12.10 1.36
N GLU A 161 -12.19 10.95 2.02
CA GLU A 161 -11.82 9.61 1.53
C GLU A 161 -13.08 8.78 1.27
N MET A 162 -13.40 7.76 2.07
CA MET A 162 -14.58 6.89 1.85
C MET A 162 -15.86 7.43 2.48
N ALA A 163 -15.79 8.36 3.43
CA ALA A 163 -16.88 9.15 4.01
C ALA A 163 -18.04 8.34 4.60
N THR A 164 -17.84 7.07 4.99
CA THR A 164 -18.88 6.26 5.65
C THR A 164 -18.92 6.56 7.15
N THR A 165 -19.73 5.81 7.90
CA THR A 165 -19.76 5.86 9.37
C THR A 165 -19.79 4.44 9.93
N PRO A 166 -19.36 4.21 11.19
CA PRO A 166 -19.41 2.87 11.81
C PRO A 166 -20.79 2.19 11.70
N THR A 167 -21.84 2.94 11.92
CA THR A 167 -23.23 2.44 11.84
C THR A 167 -23.61 2.08 10.40
N ARG A 168 -23.32 2.96 9.43
CA ARG A 168 -23.62 2.69 8.00
C ARG A 168 -22.83 1.51 7.48
N LEU A 169 -21.56 1.38 7.84
CA LEU A 169 -20.68 0.30 7.42
C LEU A 169 -21.27 -1.07 7.77
N VAL A 170 -21.60 -1.30 9.06
CA VAL A 170 -22.17 -2.58 9.48
C VAL A 170 -23.59 -2.79 8.95
N ALA A 171 -24.40 -1.74 8.82
CA ALA A 171 -25.73 -1.84 8.25
C ALA A 171 -25.69 -2.27 6.77
N ALA A 172 -24.79 -1.67 5.97
CA ALA A 172 -24.63 -2.01 4.56
C ALA A 172 -24.19 -3.47 4.37
N LEU A 173 -23.19 -3.92 5.14
CA LEU A 173 -22.70 -5.29 5.07
C LEU A 173 -23.74 -6.31 5.57
N ASN A 174 -24.46 -6.03 6.66
CA ASN A 174 -25.52 -6.89 7.18
C ASN A 174 -26.73 -6.97 6.24
N ALA A 175 -26.99 -5.98 5.39
CA ALA A 175 -28.04 -6.03 4.38
C ALA A 175 -27.77 -7.04 3.25
N ILE A 176 -26.49 -7.41 3.03
CA ILE A 176 -26.06 -8.28 1.93
C ILE A 176 -25.94 -9.73 2.44
N PRO A 177 -26.82 -10.67 1.98
CA PRO A 177 -26.77 -12.07 2.44
C PRO A 177 -25.42 -12.75 2.25
N ALA A 178 -24.74 -12.47 1.14
CA ALA A 178 -23.42 -13.03 0.86
C ALA A 178 -22.41 -12.61 1.94
N TYR A 179 -22.36 -11.34 2.34
CA TYR A 179 -21.46 -10.91 3.40
C TYR A 179 -21.76 -11.56 4.74
N ARG A 180 -23.05 -11.70 5.12
CA ARG A 180 -23.39 -12.41 6.37
C ARG A 180 -22.82 -13.84 6.39
N GLN A 181 -22.89 -14.56 5.27
CA GLN A 181 -22.35 -15.93 5.17
C GLN A 181 -20.82 -15.93 5.23
N LEU A 182 -20.15 -15.00 4.51
CA LEU A 182 -18.71 -14.91 4.48
C LEU A 182 -18.14 -14.53 5.86
N PHE A 183 -18.75 -13.55 6.54
CA PHE A 183 -18.35 -13.18 7.90
C PHE A 183 -18.56 -14.33 8.91
N ALA A 184 -19.69 -15.02 8.87
CA ALA A 184 -19.91 -16.21 9.71
C ALA A 184 -18.88 -17.33 9.46
N SER A 185 -18.40 -17.45 8.20
CA SER A 185 -17.37 -18.42 7.84
C SER A 185 -15.96 -18.00 8.32
N ALA A 186 -15.65 -16.71 8.30
CA ALA A 186 -14.34 -16.20 8.72
C ALA A 186 -14.25 -15.98 10.23
N PHE A 187 -15.36 -15.61 10.88
CA PHE A 187 -15.45 -15.29 12.29
C PHE A 187 -16.56 -16.11 12.96
N PRO A 188 -16.23 -17.24 13.62
CA PRO A 188 -17.23 -18.09 14.28
C PRO A 188 -18.04 -17.38 15.38
N ASP A 189 -17.49 -16.31 15.96
CA ASP A 189 -18.16 -15.46 16.96
C ASP A 189 -19.11 -14.41 16.35
N ALA A 190 -19.18 -14.29 15.03
CA ALA A 190 -20.05 -13.34 14.33
C ALA A 190 -21.54 -13.78 14.28
N SER A 191 -21.96 -14.77 15.07
CA SER A 191 -23.35 -15.25 15.11
C SER A 191 -24.37 -14.17 15.47
N GLY A 192 -23.93 -13.09 16.16
CA GLY A 192 -24.72 -11.90 16.46
C GLY A 192 -24.78 -10.84 15.36
N GLY A 193 -24.20 -11.12 14.18
CA GLY A 193 -24.09 -10.18 13.07
C GLY A 193 -22.69 -9.60 12.88
N ILE A 194 -22.51 -8.87 11.78
CA ILE A 194 -21.22 -8.25 11.44
C ILE A 194 -20.98 -7.05 12.36
N ARG A 195 -19.79 -6.96 12.93
CA ARG A 195 -19.31 -5.83 13.74
C ARG A 195 -18.16 -5.10 13.06
N ASN A 196 -17.91 -3.85 13.43
CA ASN A 196 -16.85 -3.05 12.89
C ASN A 196 -15.44 -3.67 13.13
N ASP A 197 -15.20 -4.25 14.31
CA ASP A 197 -13.94 -4.91 14.64
C ASP A 197 -13.63 -6.10 13.72
N HIS A 198 -14.65 -6.86 13.30
CA HIS A 198 -14.49 -7.91 12.29
C HIS A 198 -14.05 -7.34 10.93
N VAL A 199 -14.61 -6.18 10.52
CA VAL A 199 -14.26 -5.52 9.27
C VAL A 199 -12.81 -5.04 9.31
N TYR A 200 -12.42 -4.35 10.40
CA TYR A 200 -11.05 -3.85 10.56
C TYR A 200 -10.04 -4.98 10.60
N ARG A 201 -10.36 -6.05 11.32
CA ARG A 201 -9.49 -7.23 11.40
C ARG A 201 -9.33 -7.94 10.06
N ALA A 202 -10.39 -8.08 9.27
CA ALA A 202 -10.31 -8.69 7.95
C ALA A 202 -9.48 -7.85 6.98
N LEU A 203 -9.66 -6.52 6.95
CA LEU A 203 -8.85 -5.61 6.14
C LEU A 203 -7.37 -5.69 6.56
N ALA A 204 -7.08 -5.59 7.86
CA ALA A 204 -5.73 -5.73 8.40
C ALA A 204 -5.09 -7.09 8.07
N ALA A 205 -5.89 -8.18 8.08
CA ALA A 205 -5.43 -9.51 7.70
C ALA A 205 -4.98 -9.55 6.24
N PHE A 206 -5.76 -9.01 5.32
CA PHE A 206 -5.38 -8.94 3.90
C PHE A 206 -4.16 -8.03 3.68
N GLU A 207 -4.16 -6.81 4.20
CA GLU A 207 -3.06 -5.86 4.03
C GLU A 207 -1.74 -6.40 4.58
N SER A 208 -1.78 -7.15 5.69
CA SER A 208 -0.60 -7.81 6.25
C SER A 208 0.01 -8.83 5.30
N THR A 209 -0.74 -9.35 4.32
CA THR A 209 -0.21 -10.35 3.36
C THR A 209 0.47 -9.74 2.14
N LEU A 210 0.49 -8.42 2.02
CA LEU A 210 1.15 -7.72 0.93
C LEU A 210 2.67 -7.71 1.14
N ILE A 211 3.34 -8.76 0.69
CA ILE A 211 4.78 -9.01 0.91
C ILE A 211 5.58 -8.75 -0.36
N SER A 212 6.63 -7.93 -0.23
CA SER A 212 7.62 -7.63 -1.26
C SER A 212 9.02 -7.83 -0.67
N LEU A 213 9.54 -9.06 -0.73
CA LEU A 213 10.83 -9.49 -0.19
C LEU A 213 11.53 -10.49 -1.12
N ASN A 214 11.25 -10.44 -2.43
CA ASN A 214 11.83 -11.30 -3.45
C ASN A 214 12.31 -10.48 -4.67
N SER A 215 12.76 -9.24 -4.41
CA SER A 215 13.32 -8.36 -5.44
C SER A 215 14.73 -8.79 -5.86
N ARG A 216 15.27 -8.18 -6.92
CA ARG A 216 16.65 -8.40 -7.35
C ARG A 216 17.65 -8.04 -6.25
N TYR A 217 17.34 -6.98 -5.46
CA TYR A 217 18.12 -6.66 -4.27
C TYR A 217 18.13 -7.82 -3.25
N ASP A 218 16.96 -8.45 -3.01
CA ASP A 218 16.87 -9.56 -2.05
C ASP A 218 17.71 -10.76 -2.50
N LEU A 219 17.61 -11.10 -3.79
CA LEU A 219 18.45 -12.17 -4.35
C LEU A 219 19.95 -11.87 -4.17
N TYR A 220 20.36 -10.63 -4.40
CA TYR A 220 21.72 -10.18 -4.16
C TYR A 220 22.10 -10.28 -2.67
N ALA A 221 21.22 -9.83 -1.78
CA ALA A 221 21.41 -9.89 -0.34
C ALA A 221 21.55 -11.34 0.18
N HIS A 222 20.88 -12.28 -0.47
CA HIS A 222 20.98 -13.72 -0.19
C HIS A 222 22.15 -14.41 -0.90
N GLY A 223 23.08 -13.67 -1.52
CA GLY A 223 24.34 -14.18 -2.06
C GLY A 223 24.35 -14.45 -3.56
N LEU A 224 23.27 -14.15 -4.31
CA LEU A 224 23.25 -14.24 -5.77
C LEU A 224 23.93 -12.98 -6.37
N ALA A 225 25.24 -13.02 -6.53
CA ALA A 225 26.06 -11.87 -6.91
C ALA A 225 25.61 -11.22 -8.25
N ASP A 226 25.17 -12.04 -9.19
CA ASP A 226 24.76 -11.61 -10.54
C ASP A 226 23.32 -11.03 -10.58
N ALA A 227 22.62 -10.99 -9.46
CA ALA A 227 21.27 -10.42 -9.39
C ALA A 227 21.26 -8.90 -9.60
N LEU A 228 22.38 -8.22 -9.30
CA LEU A 228 22.56 -6.80 -9.57
C LEU A 228 23.68 -6.58 -10.60
N SER A 229 23.44 -5.67 -11.53
CA SER A 229 24.47 -5.18 -12.44
C SER A 229 25.52 -4.30 -11.72
N LYS A 230 26.66 -4.08 -12.35
CA LYS A 230 27.69 -3.17 -11.83
C LYS A 230 27.13 -1.76 -11.54
N ARG A 231 26.29 -1.22 -12.42
CA ARG A 231 25.66 0.11 -12.26
C ARG A 231 24.78 0.16 -11.01
N GLU A 232 24.00 -0.87 -10.76
CA GLU A 232 23.10 -0.97 -9.60
C GLU A 232 23.88 -1.15 -8.30
N ILE A 233 25.01 -1.89 -8.33
CA ILE A 233 25.93 -2.01 -7.20
C ILE A 233 26.62 -0.65 -6.91
N GLU A 234 26.99 0.11 -7.94
CA GLU A 234 27.46 1.48 -7.78
C GLU A 234 26.40 2.34 -7.07
N GLY A 235 25.14 2.24 -7.47
CA GLY A 235 24.02 2.92 -6.83
C GLY A 235 23.80 2.50 -5.38
N LEU A 236 23.86 1.20 -5.07
CA LEU A 236 23.84 0.69 -3.70
C LEU A 236 24.99 1.28 -2.87
N ASN A 237 26.19 1.41 -3.44
CA ASN A 237 27.33 2.00 -2.75
C ASN A 237 27.11 3.49 -2.47
N VAL A 238 26.52 4.25 -3.39
CA VAL A 238 26.12 5.64 -3.14
C VAL A 238 25.06 5.68 -2.03
N PHE A 239 24.02 4.85 -2.11
CA PHE A 239 22.91 4.80 -1.15
C PHE A 239 23.40 4.58 0.30
N ARG A 240 24.37 3.71 0.51
CA ARG A 240 24.95 3.40 1.82
C ARG A 240 26.19 4.22 2.19
N SER A 241 26.61 5.14 1.33
CA SER A 241 27.80 5.94 1.55
C SER A 241 27.64 6.92 2.73
N PHE A 242 28.76 7.29 3.33
CA PHE A 242 28.81 8.34 4.35
C PHE A 242 28.46 9.73 3.79
N VAL A 243 28.48 9.89 2.48
CA VAL A 243 28.14 11.14 1.78
C VAL A 243 26.63 11.24 1.61
N ALA A 244 25.98 10.26 1.03
CA ALA A 244 24.54 10.28 0.74
C ALA A 244 23.68 9.92 1.97
N ARG A 245 24.12 8.98 2.82
CA ARG A 245 23.48 8.57 4.09
C ARG A 245 22.04 8.06 3.98
N CYS A 246 21.59 7.66 2.79
CA CYS A 246 20.21 7.23 2.59
C CYS A 246 19.83 6.03 3.46
N ALA A 247 20.77 5.07 3.64
CA ALA A 247 20.56 3.85 4.43
C ALA A 247 20.36 4.09 5.93
N GLU A 248 20.70 5.27 6.45
CA GLU A 248 20.51 5.59 7.87
C GLU A 248 19.04 5.81 8.24
N CYS A 249 18.24 6.33 7.30
CA CYS A 249 16.80 6.47 7.44
C CYS A 249 16.06 5.33 6.72
N HIS A 250 16.49 5.01 5.50
CA HIS A 250 15.93 3.93 4.69
C HIS A 250 16.69 2.62 4.91
N THR A 251 16.63 2.12 6.15
CA THR A 251 17.39 0.94 6.61
C THR A 251 16.88 -0.35 5.98
N PRO A 252 17.75 -1.16 5.31
CA PRO A 252 17.37 -2.50 4.88
C PRO A 252 16.95 -3.39 6.07
N PRO A 253 16.13 -4.45 5.86
CA PRO A 253 15.62 -4.94 4.58
C PRO A 253 14.34 -4.26 4.11
N LEU A 254 13.63 -3.52 4.96
CA LEU A 254 12.40 -2.82 4.58
C LEU A 254 12.63 -1.44 3.97
N PHE A 255 13.85 -0.95 4.00
CA PHE A 255 14.24 0.39 3.54
C PHE A 255 13.43 1.51 4.23
N THR A 256 13.24 1.35 5.54
CA THR A 256 12.66 2.31 6.47
C THR A 256 13.10 2.00 7.89
N ASN A 257 13.35 3.04 8.69
CA ASN A 257 13.50 2.93 10.14
C ASN A 257 12.20 3.30 10.89
N GLN A 258 11.14 3.64 10.15
CA GLN A 258 9.82 4.05 10.65
C GLN A 258 9.82 5.28 11.59
N GLN A 259 10.94 5.99 11.71
CA GLN A 259 11.01 7.21 12.51
C GLN A 259 10.34 8.38 11.80
N ILE A 260 9.94 9.38 12.57
CA ILE A 260 9.51 10.67 12.03
C ILE A 260 10.76 11.51 11.77
N ALA A 261 10.88 12.01 10.55
CA ALA A 261 11.98 12.87 10.14
C ALA A 261 11.46 14.19 9.54
N VAL A 262 12.02 15.30 10.00
CA VAL A 262 11.79 16.63 9.43
C VAL A 262 12.88 16.89 8.41
N ILE A 263 12.55 16.82 7.13
CA ILE A 263 13.54 16.95 6.04
C ILE A 263 13.34 18.20 5.19
N GLY A 264 12.35 19.03 5.50
CA GLY A 264 12.07 20.25 4.74
C GLY A 264 11.52 19.99 3.35
N MET A 265 10.80 18.89 3.14
CA MET A 265 10.17 18.60 1.86
C MET A 265 9.09 19.64 1.56
N PRO A 266 9.13 20.33 0.39
CA PRO A 266 8.20 21.39 0.09
C PRO A 266 6.78 20.87 -0.15
N ASP A 267 5.79 21.66 0.16
CA ASP A 267 4.43 21.44 -0.32
C ASP A 267 4.27 21.93 -1.76
N PRO A 268 3.34 21.35 -2.53
CA PRO A 268 3.05 21.83 -3.89
C PRO A 268 2.60 23.29 -3.88
N ALA A 269 2.95 24.03 -4.95
CA ALA A 269 2.57 25.42 -5.11
C ALA A 269 1.05 25.63 -4.94
N GLY A 270 0.66 26.63 -4.14
CA GLY A 270 -0.73 26.96 -3.85
C GLY A 270 -1.40 26.09 -2.77
N ARG A 271 -0.69 25.12 -2.20
CA ARG A 271 -1.17 24.36 -1.05
C ARG A 271 -0.62 24.93 0.27
N PRO A 272 -1.40 24.89 1.36
CA PRO A 272 -0.90 25.29 2.67
C PRO A 272 0.17 24.31 3.16
N PHE A 273 1.08 24.82 3.99
CA PHE A 273 2.08 24.00 4.65
C PHE A 273 1.45 22.85 5.46
N ASP A 274 1.93 21.62 5.25
CA ASP A 274 1.50 20.46 6.03
C ASP A 274 2.37 20.33 7.29
N PRO A 275 1.81 20.54 8.49
CA PRO A 275 2.57 20.44 9.74
C PRO A 275 2.98 19.01 10.11
N GLY A 276 2.56 17.98 9.33
CA GLY A 276 2.97 16.59 9.53
C GLY A 276 2.68 16.07 10.94
N ALA A 277 3.64 15.32 11.48
CA ALA A 277 3.54 14.73 12.81
C ALA A 277 3.42 15.78 13.94
N GLY A 278 3.96 16.98 13.75
CA GLY A 278 3.84 18.04 14.73
C GLY A 278 2.40 18.45 15.06
N ALA A 279 1.46 18.25 14.12
CA ALA A 279 0.05 18.54 14.35
C ALA A 279 -0.68 17.45 15.16
N VAL A 280 -0.20 16.22 15.16
CA VAL A 280 -0.86 15.08 15.82
C VAL A 280 -0.19 14.71 17.15
N THR A 281 1.10 15.01 17.30
CA THR A 281 1.86 14.74 18.55
C THR A 281 1.90 15.94 19.48
N ASN A 282 1.54 17.14 19.01
CA ASN A 282 1.75 18.42 19.70
C ASN A 282 3.24 18.69 20.04
N GLU A 283 4.16 18.08 19.29
CA GLU A 283 5.60 18.27 19.44
C GLU A 283 6.11 19.28 18.40
N PRO A 284 6.48 20.52 18.79
CA PRO A 284 6.98 21.54 17.86
C PRO A 284 8.22 21.10 17.08
N MET A 285 9.02 20.20 17.68
CA MET A 285 10.22 19.62 17.05
C MET A 285 9.89 18.75 15.83
N LEU A 286 8.68 18.19 15.74
CA LEU A 286 8.22 17.32 14.67
C LEU A 286 7.36 18.07 13.63
N ARG A 287 7.28 19.40 13.72
CA ARG A 287 6.57 20.20 12.72
C ARG A 287 7.18 20.03 11.33
N GLY A 288 6.33 19.69 10.33
CA GLY A 288 6.76 19.31 8.99
C GLY A 288 7.48 17.96 8.91
N GLY A 289 7.36 17.14 9.96
CA GLY A 289 7.92 15.80 10.04
C GLY A 289 6.98 14.73 9.51
N PHE A 290 7.54 13.78 8.77
CA PHE A 290 6.82 12.64 8.22
C PHE A 290 7.55 11.34 8.53
N LYS A 291 6.77 10.27 8.65
CA LYS A 291 7.32 8.92 8.80
C LYS A 291 8.17 8.58 7.58
N VAL A 292 9.40 8.12 7.81
CA VAL A 292 10.27 7.61 6.76
C VAL A 292 9.55 6.45 6.05
N PRO A 293 9.17 6.60 4.76
CA PRO A 293 8.47 5.54 4.04
C PRO A 293 9.41 4.41 3.67
N SER A 294 8.86 3.21 3.48
CA SER A 294 9.59 2.13 2.82
C SER A 294 9.88 2.49 1.37
N LEU A 295 11.05 2.09 0.86
CA LEU A 295 11.39 2.22 -0.56
C LEU A 295 11.12 0.94 -1.36
N ARG A 296 10.52 -0.08 -0.73
CA ARG A 296 10.09 -1.27 -1.46
C ARG A 296 9.09 -0.90 -2.55
N ASN A 297 9.34 -1.39 -3.77
CA ASN A 297 8.54 -1.10 -4.96
C ASN A 297 8.44 0.40 -5.32
N VAL A 298 9.36 1.22 -4.83
CA VAL A 298 9.31 2.68 -5.02
C VAL A 298 9.27 3.10 -6.49
N ALA A 299 9.86 2.33 -7.40
CA ALA A 299 9.82 2.63 -8.84
C ALA A 299 8.41 2.59 -9.45
N LEU A 300 7.42 2.00 -8.75
CA LEU A 300 6.03 1.86 -9.22
C LEU A 300 5.09 2.92 -8.62
N THR A 301 5.54 3.74 -7.68
CA THR A 301 4.68 4.56 -6.82
C THR A 301 4.80 6.06 -7.06
N ALA A 302 5.24 6.46 -8.26
CA ALA A 302 5.21 7.87 -8.66
C ALA A 302 3.77 8.42 -8.63
N PRO A 303 3.59 9.73 -8.32
CA PRO A 303 4.58 10.71 -7.90
C PRO A 303 4.97 10.61 -6.43
N TYR A 304 6.08 11.23 -6.03
CA TYR A 304 6.75 11.03 -4.75
C TYR A 304 6.57 12.19 -3.78
N GLY A 305 6.80 11.89 -2.50
CA GLY A 305 6.63 12.81 -1.39
C GLY A 305 5.24 12.72 -0.77
N HIS A 306 5.07 13.32 0.41
CA HIS A 306 3.80 13.25 1.17
C HIS A 306 2.60 13.86 0.45
N ALA A 307 2.84 14.75 -0.50
CA ALA A 307 1.84 15.40 -1.34
C ALA A 307 2.09 15.19 -2.85
N GLY A 308 2.89 14.19 -3.24
CA GLY A 308 3.17 13.86 -4.63
C GLY A 308 3.93 14.96 -5.40
N GLN A 309 4.83 15.70 -4.69
CA GLN A 309 5.48 16.89 -5.25
C GLN A 309 6.50 16.59 -6.35
N PHE A 310 7.08 15.39 -6.38
CA PHE A 310 8.08 15.02 -7.38
C PHE A 310 7.51 13.98 -8.34
N ALA A 311 7.60 14.26 -9.65
CA ALA A 311 7.07 13.36 -10.68
C ALA A 311 7.95 12.11 -10.87
N THR A 312 9.26 12.20 -10.63
CA THR A 312 10.22 11.15 -10.91
C THR A 312 11.11 10.83 -9.71
N LEU A 313 11.66 9.59 -9.67
CA LEU A 313 12.68 9.23 -8.69
C LEU A 313 13.93 10.12 -8.81
N ARG A 314 14.30 10.50 -10.04
CA ARG A 314 15.46 11.37 -10.28
C ARG A 314 15.30 12.74 -9.62
N GLU A 315 14.11 13.35 -9.73
CA GLU A 315 13.79 14.59 -9.02
C GLU A 315 13.80 14.40 -7.51
N THR A 316 13.25 13.28 -7.04
CA THR A 316 13.19 12.96 -5.61
C THR A 316 14.59 12.80 -5.01
N VAL A 317 15.51 12.09 -5.65
CA VAL A 317 16.87 11.94 -5.14
C VAL A 317 17.68 13.23 -5.27
N ALA A 318 17.43 14.04 -6.32
CA ALA A 318 18.06 15.33 -6.48
C ALA A 318 17.65 16.33 -5.38
N PHE A 319 16.43 16.23 -4.84
CA PHE A 319 15.97 17.04 -3.72
C PHE A 319 16.96 17.00 -2.53
N TYR A 320 17.50 15.84 -2.19
CA TYR A 320 18.40 15.69 -1.06
C TYR A 320 19.76 16.39 -1.23
N THR A 321 20.14 16.78 -2.47
CA THR A 321 21.36 17.54 -2.73
C THR A 321 21.26 19.00 -2.31
N GLY A 322 20.06 19.52 -2.07
CA GLY A 322 19.80 20.90 -1.65
C GLY A 322 20.14 21.20 -0.19
N GLY A 323 20.28 20.14 0.65
CA GLY A 323 20.70 20.28 2.03
C GLY A 323 19.74 21.04 2.95
N ARG A 324 20.27 21.58 4.05
CA ARG A 324 19.46 22.17 5.15
C ARG A 324 18.74 23.46 4.81
N GLY A 325 19.20 24.21 3.82
CA GLY A 325 18.55 25.44 3.39
C GLY A 325 17.41 25.23 2.41
N HIS A 326 17.16 23.99 2.07
CA HIS A 326 16.27 23.58 1.01
C HIS A 326 14.81 23.64 1.47
N ALA A 327 14.02 24.43 0.81
CA ALA A 327 12.54 24.43 0.85
C ALA A 327 11.87 24.58 2.25
N VAL A 328 12.49 25.28 3.18
CA VAL A 328 11.74 25.73 4.38
C VAL A 328 10.74 26.78 3.95
N PRO A 329 9.42 26.59 4.14
CA PRO A 329 8.43 27.57 3.72
C PRO A 329 8.61 28.93 4.40
N PRO A 330 8.32 30.05 3.72
CA PRO A 330 8.39 31.36 4.33
C PRO A 330 7.54 31.45 5.62
N GLY A 331 8.13 31.94 6.69
CA GLY A 331 7.46 32.06 7.99
C GLY A 331 7.48 30.80 8.85
N GLU A 332 7.95 29.66 8.36
CA GLU A 332 8.11 28.43 9.12
C GLU A 332 9.53 28.31 9.71
N GLN A 333 9.61 27.74 10.92
CA GLN A 333 10.86 27.40 11.56
C GLN A 333 10.89 25.87 11.77
N LEU A 334 11.57 25.15 10.87
CA LEU A 334 11.67 23.70 10.93
C LEU A 334 12.98 23.28 11.62
N ARG A 335 12.89 22.30 12.49
CA ARG A 335 14.08 21.63 13.05
C ARG A 335 14.46 20.45 12.16
N LEU A 336 15.19 20.74 11.09
CA LEU A 336 15.63 19.74 10.15
C LEU A 336 16.48 18.67 10.85
N HIS A 337 16.22 17.41 10.46
CA HIS A 337 16.96 16.27 10.98
C HIS A 337 18.45 16.45 10.68
N TRP A 338 19.30 16.13 11.63
CA TRP A 338 20.76 16.40 11.54
C TRP A 338 21.46 15.63 10.39
N HIS A 339 20.88 14.54 9.87
CA HIS A 339 21.39 13.83 8.70
C HIS A 339 21.12 14.61 7.39
N ILE A 340 20.24 15.59 7.37
CA ILE A 340 19.99 16.40 6.19
C ILE A 340 21.08 17.46 6.07
N TRP A 341 21.95 17.25 5.14
CA TRP A 341 23.06 18.14 4.80
C TRP A 341 23.14 18.28 3.27
N GLU A 342 24.18 18.90 2.73
CA GLU A 342 24.38 19.06 1.28
C GLU A 342 25.31 17.98 0.74
N PRO A 343 24.85 16.75 0.43
CA PRO A 343 25.66 15.78 -0.27
C PRO A 343 25.90 16.26 -1.69
N LYS A 344 27.14 16.55 -2.05
CA LYS A 344 27.52 16.94 -3.41
C LYS A 344 27.59 15.69 -4.29
N LEU A 345 26.41 15.18 -4.69
CA LEU A 345 26.32 14.06 -5.62
C LEU A 345 26.35 14.58 -7.06
N SER A 346 27.16 13.93 -7.89
CA SER A 346 27.17 14.16 -9.33
C SER A 346 25.89 13.61 -9.99
N ASP A 347 25.58 14.08 -11.19
CA ASP A 347 24.48 13.55 -11.98
C ASP A 347 24.59 12.04 -12.21
N GLN A 348 25.81 11.53 -12.39
CA GLN A 348 26.07 10.11 -12.53
C GLN A 348 25.70 9.34 -11.24
N GLU A 349 26.03 9.83 -10.06
CA GLU A 349 25.70 9.19 -8.79
C GLU A 349 24.20 9.22 -8.53
N LEU A 350 23.51 10.30 -8.89
CA LEU A 350 22.06 10.38 -8.82
C LEU A 350 21.38 9.37 -9.77
N ASP A 351 21.89 9.20 -10.99
CA ASP A 351 21.39 8.20 -11.92
C ASP A 351 21.65 6.76 -11.41
N ARG A 352 22.82 6.49 -10.77
CA ARG A 352 23.08 5.21 -10.12
C ARG A 352 22.15 4.92 -8.94
N LEU A 353 21.80 5.94 -8.17
CA LEU A 353 20.79 5.80 -7.11
C LEU A 353 19.45 5.36 -7.68
N VAL A 354 18.99 5.98 -8.78
CA VAL A 354 17.75 5.59 -9.46
C VAL A 354 17.82 4.15 -9.98
N ASP A 355 18.96 3.76 -10.61
CA ASP A 355 19.20 2.38 -11.06
C ASP A 355 19.05 1.39 -9.87
N PHE A 356 19.66 1.70 -8.73
CA PHE A 356 19.56 0.87 -7.52
C PHE A 356 18.12 0.82 -6.96
N LEU A 357 17.43 1.95 -6.85
CA LEU A 357 16.05 1.99 -6.35
C LEU A 357 15.10 1.13 -7.19
N GLY A 358 15.34 1.02 -8.49
CA GLY A 358 14.62 0.12 -9.38
C GLY A 358 14.76 -1.36 -9.01
N THR A 359 15.87 -1.76 -8.37
CA THR A 359 16.11 -3.15 -7.96
C THR A 359 15.27 -3.59 -6.76
N LEU A 360 14.61 -2.66 -6.07
CA LEU A 360 13.73 -2.92 -4.92
C LEU A 360 12.31 -3.31 -5.35
N THR A 361 12.06 -3.45 -6.65
CA THR A 361 10.77 -3.84 -7.20
C THR A 361 10.58 -5.34 -7.14
N ASP A 362 9.48 -5.77 -6.52
CA ASP A 362 9.04 -7.16 -6.44
C ASP A 362 7.52 -7.23 -6.48
N GLU A 363 6.99 -7.93 -7.47
CA GLU A 363 5.56 -8.15 -7.65
C GLU A 363 5.20 -9.64 -7.70
N SER A 364 6.13 -10.52 -7.29
CA SER A 364 5.95 -11.98 -7.34
C SER A 364 4.76 -12.46 -6.52
N PHE A 365 4.38 -11.74 -5.48
CA PHE A 365 3.27 -12.08 -4.59
C PHE A 365 2.08 -11.13 -4.71
N ARG A 366 1.92 -10.48 -5.85
CA ARG A 366 0.76 -9.61 -6.10
C ARG A 366 -0.53 -10.42 -5.98
N PRO A 367 -1.46 -10.04 -5.08
CA PRO A 367 -2.73 -10.75 -4.94
C PRO A 367 -3.61 -10.54 -6.17
N ALA A 368 -4.41 -11.54 -6.49
CA ALA A 368 -5.38 -11.44 -7.57
C ALA A 368 -6.51 -10.47 -7.22
N THR A 369 -6.81 -9.54 -8.12
CA THR A 369 -8.02 -8.72 -8.07
C THR A 369 -9.24 -9.63 -8.27
N PRO A 370 -10.27 -9.56 -7.41
CA PRO A 370 -11.48 -10.36 -7.58
C PRO A 370 -12.23 -9.92 -8.84
N SER A 371 -12.73 -10.87 -9.61
CA SER A 371 -13.56 -10.58 -10.80
C SER A 371 -14.95 -10.07 -10.45
N ALA A 372 -15.42 -10.32 -9.24
CA ALA A 372 -16.67 -9.84 -8.67
C ALA A 372 -16.54 -9.74 -7.16
N VAL A 373 -17.32 -8.85 -6.54
CA VAL A 373 -17.39 -8.65 -5.10
C VAL A 373 -18.77 -9.02 -4.55
N PRO A 374 -18.89 -9.38 -3.26
CA PRO A 374 -20.14 -9.86 -2.66
C PRO A 374 -21.30 -8.86 -2.72
N SER A 375 -21.02 -7.56 -2.82
CA SER A 375 -22.04 -6.52 -2.99
C SER A 375 -22.69 -6.52 -4.39
N GLY A 376 -22.04 -7.12 -5.38
CA GLY A 376 -22.43 -7.02 -6.79
C GLY A 376 -22.10 -5.68 -7.45
N LEU A 377 -21.42 -4.76 -6.73
CA LEU A 377 -20.94 -3.50 -7.29
C LEU A 377 -19.73 -3.74 -8.21
N ALA A 378 -19.46 -2.77 -9.09
CA ALA A 378 -18.30 -2.84 -9.97
C ALA A 378 -17.00 -2.74 -9.18
N VAL A 379 -16.10 -3.68 -9.42
CA VAL A 379 -14.73 -3.62 -8.87
C VAL A 379 -14.00 -2.45 -9.55
N PRO A 380 -13.40 -1.51 -8.80
CA PRO A 380 -12.58 -0.46 -9.38
C PRO A 380 -11.39 -1.04 -10.14
N ASN A 381 -11.11 -0.45 -11.31
CA ASN A 381 -9.95 -0.82 -12.15
C ASN A 381 -8.67 -0.20 -11.60
#